data_db47e799d06ed4107158a17b01d50008
#
_entry.id   db47e799d06ed4107158a17b01d50008
#
_cell.length_a   1.000
_cell.length_b   1.000
_cell.length_c   1.000
_cell.angle_alpha   90.00
_cell.angle_beta   90.00
_cell.angle_gamma   90.00
#
_symmetry.space_group_name_H-M   'P 1'
#
loop_
_entity.id
_entity.type
_entity.pdbx_description
1 polymer ?
#
loop_
_entity_poly.entity_id
_entity_poly.type
_entity_poly.pdbx_seq_one_letter_code
_entity_poly.pdbx_strand_id
1 'polypeptide(L)'
;MVHTTGGREGASRSSDGRLNIKLSSPGSTGAGTNPEQLFAAGWSACFEGAMGIAARKLKISLPADLAIDAEVDLCLNDGAYFLQARLNVSLPGVNRDVAQSLIDAAHQTCPYSKAIRGNVDVVITLV
;
A
#
# COMPACT_ATOMS: atom_id res chain seq x y z
N MET A 1 -8.39 15.87 7.68
CA MET A 1 -8.65 15.20 8.96
C MET A 1 -9.62 14.05 8.73
N VAL A 2 -9.40 12.91 9.38
CA VAL A 2 -10.32 11.76 9.34
C VAL A 2 -10.88 11.52 10.74
N HIS A 3 -12.18 11.36 10.86
CA HIS A 3 -12.88 11.04 12.09
C HIS A 3 -13.35 9.59 12.02
N THR A 4 -13.01 8.81 13.04
CA THR A 4 -13.35 7.37 13.14
C THR A 4 -14.09 7.10 14.43
N THR A 5 -15.13 6.29 14.35
CA THR A 5 -15.92 5.80 15.50
C THR A 5 -16.13 4.29 15.37
N GLY A 6 -16.32 3.60 16.49
CA GLY A 6 -16.66 2.17 16.53
C GLY A 6 -15.52 1.21 16.16
N GLY A 7 -14.29 1.71 16.03
CA GLY A 7 -13.11 0.87 15.74
C GLY A 7 -13.26 0.05 14.45
N ARG A 8 -12.83 -1.20 14.51
CA ARG A 8 -12.80 -2.13 13.35
C ARG A 8 -14.19 -2.54 12.83
N GLU A 9 -15.26 -2.24 13.57
CA GLU A 9 -16.67 -2.51 13.20
C GLU A 9 -17.48 -1.23 12.96
N GLY A 10 -16.81 -0.08 12.89
CA GLY A 10 -17.44 1.22 12.83
C GLY A 10 -17.39 1.89 11.46
N ALA A 11 -16.98 3.15 11.46
CA ALA A 11 -16.92 3.97 10.26
C ALA A 11 -15.83 5.03 10.34
N SER A 12 -15.31 5.41 9.17
CA SER A 12 -14.36 6.51 9.05
C SER A 12 -14.82 7.49 7.96
N ARG A 13 -14.67 8.78 8.23
CA ARG A 13 -15.04 9.84 7.30
C ARG A 13 -14.03 10.98 7.32
N SER A 14 -13.62 11.45 6.15
CA SER A 14 -12.78 12.65 6.04
C SER A 14 -13.61 13.93 6.16
N SER A 15 -12.98 15.01 6.62
CA SER A 15 -13.62 16.31 6.77
C SER A 15 -14.14 16.91 5.46
N ASP A 16 -13.52 16.54 4.33
CA ASP A 16 -13.93 16.95 2.98
C ASP A 16 -14.94 16.00 2.32
N GLY A 17 -15.32 14.92 3.02
CA GLY A 17 -16.26 13.91 2.54
C GLY A 17 -15.75 12.96 1.46
N ARG A 18 -14.50 13.08 1.02
CA ARG A 18 -13.92 12.23 -0.04
C ARG A 18 -13.69 10.80 0.42
N LEU A 19 -13.44 10.58 1.70
CA LEU A 19 -13.43 9.27 2.34
C LEU A 19 -14.69 9.13 3.19
N ASN A 20 -15.50 8.12 2.90
CA ASN A 20 -16.70 7.79 3.68
C ASN A 20 -16.90 6.28 3.60
N ILE A 21 -16.46 5.57 4.60
CA ILE A 21 -16.38 4.10 4.59
C ILE A 21 -16.95 3.48 5.85
N LYS A 22 -17.51 2.30 5.69
CA LYS A 22 -17.82 1.38 6.79
C LYS A 22 -16.69 0.38 6.96
N LEU A 23 -16.48 -0.05 8.20
CA LEU A 23 -15.49 -1.05 8.58
C LEU A 23 -16.19 -2.31 9.08
N SER A 24 -15.62 -3.46 8.73
CA SER A 24 -16.07 -4.77 9.20
C SER A 24 -14.86 -5.68 9.39
N SER A 25 -14.92 -6.56 10.38
CA SER A 25 -13.84 -7.53 10.58
C SER A 25 -13.74 -8.51 9.41
N PRO A 26 -12.54 -8.87 8.97
CA PRO A 26 -12.34 -9.89 7.94
C PRO A 26 -13.03 -11.21 8.32
N GLY A 27 -13.71 -11.81 7.35
CA GLY A 27 -14.45 -13.07 7.55
C GLY A 27 -15.80 -12.95 8.26
N SER A 28 -16.20 -11.73 8.65
CA SER A 28 -17.55 -11.44 9.17
C SER A 28 -18.56 -11.35 8.02
N THR A 29 -19.86 -11.29 8.36
CA THR A 29 -20.94 -11.03 7.39
C THR A 29 -21.07 -9.57 6.99
N GLY A 30 -20.31 -8.67 7.59
CA GLY A 30 -20.32 -7.24 7.28
C GLY A 30 -19.71 -6.95 5.91
N ALA A 31 -20.22 -5.92 5.24
CA ALA A 31 -19.81 -5.50 3.89
C ALA A 31 -18.78 -4.37 3.89
N GLY A 32 -18.22 -4.02 5.05
CA GLY A 32 -17.22 -2.96 5.19
C GLY A 32 -15.82 -3.40 4.76
N THR A 33 -14.96 -2.40 4.56
CA THR A 33 -13.51 -2.62 4.42
C THR A 33 -12.85 -2.82 5.80
N ASN A 34 -11.54 -2.97 5.83
CA ASN A 34 -10.77 -3.11 7.07
C ASN A 34 -9.51 -2.23 7.04
N PRO A 35 -8.87 -1.98 8.19
CA PRO A 35 -7.67 -1.15 8.25
C PRO A 35 -6.52 -1.64 7.37
N GLU A 36 -6.38 -2.96 7.20
CA GLU A 36 -5.31 -3.55 6.40
C GLU A 36 -5.50 -3.27 4.91
N GLN A 37 -6.74 -3.34 4.41
CA GLN A 37 -7.08 -2.93 3.04
C GLN A 37 -6.84 -1.43 2.80
N LEU A 38 -7.18 -0.59 3.76
CA LEU A 38 -6.91 0.85 3.69
C LEU A 38 -5.42 1.16 3.66
N PHE A 39 -4.65 0.45 4.49
CA PHE A 39 -3.20 0.57 4.49
C PHE A 39 -2.61 0.12 3.14
N ALA A 40 -3.04 -1.03 2.62
CA ALA A 40 -2.61 -1.55 1.33
C ALA A 40 -2.91 -0.56 0.19
N ALA A 41 -4.12 -0.01 0.14
CA ALA A 41 -4.52 0.97 -0.86
C ALA A 41 -3.72 2.27 -0.76
N GLY A 42 -3.54 2.81 0.44
CA GLY A 42 -2.77 4.03 0.66
C GLY A 42 -1.30 3.86 0.31
N TRP A 43 -0.71 2.74 0.72
CA TRP A 43 0.71 2.47 0.47
C TRP A 43 0.99 2.20 -1.01
N SER A 44 0.22 1.34 -1.68
CA SER A 44 0.42 1.04 -3.10
C SER A 44 0.27 2.29 -3.98
N ALA A 45 -0.74 3.13 -3.72
CA ALA A 45 -0.91 4.39 -4.43
C ALA A 45 0.26 5.37 -4.19
N CYS A 46 0.74 5.48 -2.95
CA CYS A 46 1.90 6.30 -2.60
C CYS A 46 3.18 5.75 -3.25
N PHE A 47 3.35 4.44 -3.27
CA PHE A 47 4.50 3.77 -3.88
C PHE A 47 4.53 4.01 -5.39
N GLU A 48 3.41 3.86 -6.08
CA GLU A 48 3.29 4.16 -7.52
C GLU A 48 3.61 5.63 -7.82
N GLY A 49 3.14 6.55 -6.97
CA GLY A 49 3.51 7.97 -7.06
C GLY A 49 5.02 8.19 -6.95
N ALA A 50 5.68 7.48 -6.04
CA ALA A 50 7.14 7.52 -5.89
C ALA A 50 7.87 6.94 -7.12
N MET A 51 7.34 5.86 -7.73
CA MET A 51 7.85 5.34 -9.00
C MET A 51 7.74 6.36 -10.13
N GLY A 52 6.64 7.12 -10.19
CA GLY A 52 6.46 8.20 -11.15
C GLY A 52 7.52 9.31 -11.00
N ILE A 53 7.90 9.64 -9.78
CA ILE A 53 8.98 10.60 -9.51
C ILE A 53 10.34 10.04 -9.98
N ALA A 54 10.63 8.78 -9.67
CA ALA A 54 11.85 8.11 -10.09
C ALA A 54 11.96 8.01 -11.62
N ALA A 55 10.87 7.64 -12.27
CA ALA A 55 10.80 7.53 -13.74
C ALA A 55 11.09 8.88 -14.43
N ARG A 56 10.52 9.97 -13.91
CA ARG A 56 10.81 11.32 -14.43
C ARG A 56 12.30 11.67 -14.33
N LYS A 57 12.93 11.36 -13.20
CA LYS A 57 14.37 11.61 -12.99
C LYS A 57 15.24 10.81 -13.97
N LEU A 58 14.83 9.59 -14.28
CA LEU A 58 15.53 8.70 -15.21
C LEU A 58 15.09 8.91 -16.67
N LYS A 59 14.16 9.83 -16.94
CA LYS A 59 13.57 10.09 -18.25
C LYS A 59 12.94 8.83 -18.89
N ILE A 60 12.27 8.04 -18.07
CA ILE A 60 11.57 6.81 -18.46
C ILE A 60 10.07 7.09 -18.41
N SER A 61 9.34 6.60 -19.42
CA SER A 61 7.88 6.58 -19.40
C SER A 61 7.40 5.31 -18.70
N LEU A 62 6.53 5.47 -17.70
CA LEU A 62 5.86 4.32 -17.10
C LEU A 62 4.77 3.79 -18.02
N PRO A 63 4.58 2.47 -18.09
CA PRO A 63 3.48 1.89 -18.87
C PRO A 63 2.12 2.28 -18.27
N ALA A 64 1.11 2.44 -19.16
CA ALA A 64 -0.24 2.80 -18.75
C ALA A 64 -0.94 1.69 -17.92
N ASP A 65 -0.50 0.46 -18.10
CA ASP A 65 -0.98 -0.73 -17.40
C ASP A 65 -0.07 -1.17 -16.23
N LEU A 66 0.76 -0.24 -15.72
CA LEU A 66 1.43 -0.43 -14.44
C LEU A 66 0.40 -0.75 -13.36
N ALA A 67 0.68 -1.76 -12.55
CA ALA A 67 -0.19 -2.16 -11.45
C ALA A 67 0.62 -2.64 -10.25
N ILE A 68 0.04 -2.50 -9.07
CA ILE A 68 0.60 -3.01 -7.83
C ILE A 68 -0.49 -3.79 -7.09
N ASP A 69 -0.27 -5.08 -6.90
CA ASP A 69 -1.06 -5.89 -5.98
C ASP A 69 -0.42 -5.82 -4.60
N ALA A 70 -1.13 -5.23 -3.65
CA ALA A 70 -0.66 -5.03 -2.29
C ALA A 70 -1.42 -5.94 -1.32
N GLU A 71 -0.70 -6.69 -0.52
CA GLU A 71 -1.23 -7.54 0.53
C GLU A 71 -0.69 -7.07 1.88
N VAL A 72 -1.58 -6.93 2.85
CA VAL A 72 -1.22 -6.59 4.23
C VAL A 72 -1.90 -7.58 5.17
N ASP A 73 -1.10 -8.30 5.93
CA ASP A 73 -1.57 -9.28 6.91
C ASP A 73 -1.56 -8.68 8.30
N LEU A 74 -2.64 -8.89 9.04
CA LEU A 74 -2.65 -8.71 10.49
C LEU A 74 -2.27 -10.04 11.13
N CYS A 75 -1.11 -10.08 11.75
CA CYS A 75 -0.54 -11.27 12.38
C CYS A 75 -0.66 -11.19 13.90
N LEU A 76 -0.71 -12.36 14.53
CA LEU A 76 -0.73 -12.50 15.99
C LEU A 76 0.35 -13.51 16.41
N ASN A 77 1.25 -13.10 17.30
CA ASN A 77 2.25 -13.97 17.92
C ASN A 77 2.43 -13.60 19.39
N ASP A 78 2.36 -14.57 20.27
CA ASP A 78 2.50 -14.39 21.73
C ASP A 78 1.61 -13.27 22.31
N GLY A 79 0.38 -13.15 21.79
CA GLY A 79 -0.57 -12.13 22.22
C GLY A 79 -0.33 -10.72 21.67
N ALA A 80 0.70 -10.52 20.84
CA ALA A 80 1.00 -9.24 20.21
C ALA A 80 0.59 -9.24 18.74
N TYR A 81 -0.12 -8.21 18.31
CA TYR A 81 -0.47 -8.00 16.92
C TYR A 81 0.64 -7.24 16.19
N PHE A 82 0.90 -7.63 14.95
CA PHE A 82 1.86 -6.95 14.06
C PHE A 82 1.43 -7.12 12.59
N LEU A 83 2.05 -6.34 11.71
CA LEU A 83 1.76 -6.38 10.28
C LEU A 83 2.92 -7.02 9.51
N GLN A 84 2.56 -7.74 8.44
CA GLN A 84 3.45 -8.13 7.34
C GLN A 84 2.86 -7.63 6.04
N ALA A 85 3.69 -7.35 5.04
CA ALA A 85 3.18 -6.79 3.80
C ALA A 85 3.96 -7.27 2.57
N ARG A 86 3.27 -7.34 1.43
CA ARG A 86 3.84 -7.69 0.12
C ARG A 86 3.32 -6.72 -0.93
N LEU A 87 4.23 -6.26 -1.79
CA LEU A 87 3.88 -5.54 -3.02
C LEU A 87 4.35 -6.35 -4.23
N ASN A 88 3.45 -6.75 -5.09
CA ASN A 88 3.76 -7.34 -6.38
C ASN A 88 3.58 -6.26 -7.45
N VAL A 89 4.68 -5.81 -8.03
CA VAL A 89 4.73 -4.68 -8.96
C VAL A 89 4.84 -5.20 -10.38
N SER A 90 3.90 -4.83 -11.22
CA SER A 90 3.86 -5.16 -12.64
C SER A 90 4.24 -3.93 -13.48
N LEU A 91 5.27 -4.05 -14.31
CA LEU A 91 5.78 -3.01 -15.20
C LEU A 91 5.91 -3.56 -16.64
N PRO A 92 4.78 -3.82 -17.32
CA PRO A 92 4.80 -4.43 -18.64
C PRO A 92 5.62 -3.62 -19.66
N GLY A 93 6.47 -4.31 -20.41
CA GLY A 93 7.29 -3.70 -21.47
C GLY A 93 8.51 -2.90 -20.98
N VAL A 94 8.72 -2.80 -19.68
CA VAL A 94 9.92 -2.16 -19.12
C VAL A 94 11.02 -3.20 -18.95
N ASN A 95 12.25 -2.87 -19.34
CA ASN A 95 13.42 -3.71 -19.09
C ASN A 95 13.52 -4.08 -17.59
N ARG A 96 13.82 -5.34 -17.28
CA ARG A 96 13.80 -5.86 -15.92
C ARG A 96 14.73 -5.09 -14.96
N ASP A 97 15.93 -4.75 -15.39
CA ASP A 97 16.89 -4.03 -14.55
C ASP A 97 16.43 -2.59 -14.30
N VAL A 98 15.86 -1.95 -15.30
CA VAL A 98 15.25 -0.61 -15.17
C VAL A 98 14.04 -0.66 -14.23
N ALA A 99 13.17 -1.64 -14.39
CA ALA A 99 12.01 -1.84 -13.54
C ALA A 99 12.43 -2.04 -12.07
N GLN A 100 13.45 -2.86 -11.81
CA GLN A 100 13.97 -3.06 -10.46
C GLN A 100 14.54 -1.77 -9.88
N SER A 101 15.27 -0.99 -10.67
CA SER A 101 15.81 0.31 -10.23
C SER A 101 14.70 1.30 -9.86
N LEU A 102 13.59 1.29 -10.60
CA LEU A 102 12.41 2.12 -10.27
C LEU A 102 11.77 1.69 -8.96
N ILE A 103 11.62 0.38 -8.75
CA ILE A 103 11.08 -0.19 -7.50
C ILE A 103 11.97 0.18 -6.31
N ASP A 104 13.27 0.00 -6.43
CA ASP A 104 14.23 0.29 -5.37
C ASP A 104 14.21 1.79 -5.01
N ALA A 105 14.19 2.67 -6.02
CA ALA A 105 14.07 4.11 -5.82
C ALA A 105 12.75 4.50 -5.16
N ALA A 106 11.65 3.90 -5.58
CA ALA A 106 10.33 4.14 -4.98
C ALA A 106 10.30 3.70 -3.51
N HIS A 107 10.84 2.52 -3.19
CA HIS A 107 10.92 2.04 -1.81
C HIS A 107 11.75 2.96 -0.91
N GLN A 108 12.80 3.58 -1.44
CA GLN A 108 13.61 4.55 -0.69
C GLN A 108 12.89 5.89 -0.47
N THR A 109 12.04 6.32 -1.38
CA THR A 109 11.45 7.67 -1.39
C THR A 109 10.00 7.73 -0.94
N CYS A 110 9.23 6.65 -1.08
CA CYS A 110 7.83 6.59 -0.66
C CYS A 110 7.71 6.86 0.85
N PRO A 111 6.92 7.85 1.29
CA PRO A 111 6.73 8.17 2.70
C PRO A 111 6.17 7.00 3.52
N TYR A 112 5.27 6.18 2.95
CA TYR A 112 4.75 4.99 3.62
C TYR A 112 5.84 3.92 3.80
N SER A 113 6.67 3.69 2.77
CA SER A 113 7.82 2.79 2.89
C SER A 113 8.80 3.25 3.97
N LYS A 114 9.05 4.56 4.07
CA LYS A 114 9.89 5.14 5.14
C LYS A 114 9.26 4.93 6.52
N ALA A 115 7.94 5.09 6.64
CA ALA A 115 7.23 4.95 7.92
C ALA A 115 7.30 3.54 8.51
N ILE A 116 7.34 2.51 7.65
CA ILE A 116 7.29 1.09 8.06
C ILE A 116 8.65 0.40 8.06
N ARG A 117 9.65 0.99 7.41
CA ARG A 117 11.00 0.40 7.30
C ARG A 117 11.62 0.12 8.65
N GLY A 118 12.14 -1.12 8.81
CA GLY A 118 12.74 -1.60 10.05
C GLY A 118 11.73 -2.01 11.12
N ASN A 119 10.42 -1.92 10.83
CA ASN A 119 9.36 -2.31 11.76
C ASN A 119 8.39 -3.35 11.17
N VAL A 120 7.99 -3.18 9.92
CA VAL A 120 7.11 -4.14 9.21
C VAL A 120 7.98 -4.99 8.28
N ASP A 121 7.74 -6.30 8.30
CA ASP A 121 8.36 -7.22 7.33
C ASP A 121 7.71 -7.01 5.97
N VAL A 122 8.52 -6.59 4.99
CA VAL A 122 8.07 -6.19 3.66
C VAL A 122 8.80 -6.98 2.58
N VAL A 123 8.05 -7.59 1.68
CA VAL A 123 8.57 -8.20 0.45
C VAL A 123 8.02 -7.44 -0.75
N ILE A 124 8.92 -6.95 -1.62
CA ILE A 124 8.54 -6.27 -2.87
C ILE A 124 9.08 -7.08 -4.03
N THR A 125 8.20 -7.48 -4.94
CA THR A 125 8.52 -8.37 -6.05
C THR A 125 8.14 -7.72 -7.38
N LEU A 126 9.05 -7.73 -8.33
CA LEU A 126 8.73 -7.45 -9.74
C LEU A 126 8.15 -8.71 -10.38
N VAL A 127 6.92 -8.62 -10.82
CA VAL A 127 6.18 -9.72 -11.46
C VAL A 127 5.95 -9.47 -12.96
#